data_fbcb9d4aa448cf7a7352d9568bcb85fc
#
_entry.id   fbcb9d4aa448cf7a7352d9568bcb85fc
#
_cell.length_a   1.000
_cell.length_b   1.000
_cell.length_c   1.000
_cell.angle_alpha   90.00
_cell.angle_beta   90.00
_cell.angle_gamma   90.00
#
_symmetry.space_group_name_H-M   'P 1'
#
loop_
_entity.id
_entity.type
_entity.pdbx_description
1 polymer ?
#
loop_
_entity_poly.entity_id
_entity_poly.type
_entity_poly.pdbx_seq_one_letter_code
_entity_poly.pdbx_strand_id
1 'polypeptide(L)'
;MANIARRSVVAAVLASGALPPLVYGQAAPKPQPGHLPLQVFADVLGRDEAKALAALKRMADPWRESSTALLIEMVYRIPSQRVLLQAIALIEKQTGIAFNGDVNPWYEWLWQAERPVHPDAAQFKSLLYSPIDPRFAEYFDGKPASLIRLDEIRWGGVRRDGIPPLRNPKMLAAKDATWLGDEDIVFGVAVEGDVRAYPKRILAWHEMFTDKIAWREMAGVYCTLCGALVLYDVTAKGVQHALGTSGFLYRSNKLMYDQATKSMWSTLTGSPVLGALVNKGIELQSLFVVTTTWKEWRSRHPGTQVLSLDTGHRRDYDEGVAYREYFATDRLMFTVPKPDNRLPNKAEVLALRTTRAGGDTLAIAADLLARQPVVAGSLAGTDFVVLTDASGANRVYDATGVRFDSWDKLSSVRDSTGAVWKVDEAQLTSPSGAVRLRQSAHRAFWFGWHAAFPGTRLVK
;
A
#
# COMPACT_ATOMS: atom_id res chain seq x y z
N MET A 1 17.65 -0.59 7.04
CA MET A 1 16.79 -1.17 5.99
C MET A 1 16.80 -0.41 4.68
N ALA A 2 16.83 0.91 4.63
CA ALA A 2 16.98 1.60 3.34
C ALA A 2 18.30 1.23 2.63
N ASN A 3 19.37 1.02 3.38
CA ASN A 3 20.60 0.39 2.87
C ASN A 3 20.42 -1.09 2.51
N ILE A 4 19.52 -1.81 3.18
CA ILE A 4 19.20 -3.20 2.83
C ILE A 4 18.33 -3.23 1.56
N ALA A 5 17.35 -2.36 1.41
CA ALA A 5 16.54 -2.30 0.19
C ALA A 5 17.36 -1.80 -1.02
N ARG A 6 18.22 -0.77 -0.85
CA ARG A 6 19.12 -0.31 -1.91
C ARG A 6 20.28 -1.27 -2.16
N ARG A 7 20.92 -1.82 -1.11
CA ARG A 7 21.97 -2.84 -1.27
C ARG A 7 21.39 -4.18 -1.73
N SER A 8 20.17 -4.55 -1.33
CA SER A 8 19.51 -5.76 -1.85
C SER A 8 19.07 -5.62 -3.29
N VAL A 9 18.65 -4.42 -3.74
CA VAL A 9 18.38 -4.18 -5.16
C VAL A 9 19.67 -4.18 -5.95
N VAL A 10 20.75 -3.58 -5.45
CA VAL A 10 22.06 -3.58 -6.09
C VAL A 10 22.82 -4.88 -5.86
N ALA A 11 22.78 -5.46 -4.66
CA ALA A 11 23.45 -6.74 -4.34
C ALA A 11 22.69 -7.95 -4.92
N ALA A 12 21.36 -7.91 -5.05
CA ALA A 12 20.61 -8.94 -5.78
C ALA A 12 20.95 -8.97 -7.28
N VAL A 13 21.37 -7.83 -7.83
CA VAL A 13 21.92 -7.75 -9.21
C VAL A 13 23.27 -8.46 -9.33
N LEU A 14 24.08 -8.47 -8.26
CA LEU A 14 25.43 -9.07 -8.27
C LEU A 14 25.46 -10.55 -7.83
N ALA A 15 24.45 -11.04 -7.12
CA ALA A 15 24.37 -12.40 -6.57
C ALA A 15 23.46 -13.35 -7.36
N SER A 16 23.00 -12.98 -8.56
CA SER A 16 22.10 -13.81 -9.35
C SER A 16 22.84 -15.01 -9.96
N GLY A 17 22.63 -16.16 -9.39
CA GLY A 17 22.95 -17.46 -9.99
C GLY A 17 22.35 -17.60 -11.40
N ALA A 18 22.84 -18.55 -12.16
CA ALA A 18 22.43 -18.84 -13.54
C ALA A 18 20.91 -18.87 -13.71
N LEU A 19 20.39 -18.08 -14.66
CA LEU A 19 19.01 -18.26 -15.15
C LEU A 19 18.92 -19.65 -15.79
N PRO A 20 17.91 -20.47 -15.41
CA PRO A 20 17.62 -21.68 -16.17
C PRO A 20 17.22 -21.31 -17.60
N PRO A 21 17.47 -22.16 -18.59
CA PRO A 21 16.99 -21.95 -19.96
C PRO A 21 15.46 -21.86 -19.92
N LEU A 22 14.91 -20.80 -20.50
CA LEU A 22 13.45 -20.61 -20.64
C LEU A 22 12.95 -21.64 -21.65
N VAL A 23 12.22 -22.64 -21.19
CA VAL A 23 11.49 -23.59 -22.05
C VAL A 23 10.15 -22.95 -22.42
N TYR A 24 10.08 -22.38 -23.60
CA TYR A 24 8.82 -21.92 -24.20
C TYR A 24 8.11 -23.08 -24.85
N GLY A 25 7.08 -23.63 -24.19
CA GLY A 25 6.25 -24.72 -24.73
C GLY A 25 4.96 -24.30 -25.44
N GLN A 26 4.70 -22.99 -25.62
CA GLN A 26 3.56 -22.50 -26.40
C GLN A 26 4.03 -21.52 -27.47
N ALA A 27 3.48 -21.64 -28.68
CA ALA A 27 3.77 -20.73 -29.78
C ALA A 27 3.46 -19.29 -29.33
N ALA A 28 4.50 -18.41 -29.33
CA ALA A 28 4.36 -17.01 -28.96
C ALA A 28 3.25 -16.36 -29.81
N PRO A 29 2.32 -15.58 -29.19
CA PRO A 29 1.32 -14.83 -29.94
C PRO A 29 2.01 -13.95 -30.98
N LYS A 30 1.44 -13.87 -32.19
CA LYS A 30 1.98 -13.06 -33.29
C LYS A 30 2.09 -11.60 -32.80
N PRO A 31 3.26 -10.96 -32.97
CA PRO A 31 3.44 -9.59 -32.52
C PRO A 31 2.47 -8.64 -33.22
N GLN A 32 1.88 -7.72 -32.47
CA GLN A 32 1.04 -6.67 -33.03
C GLN A 32 1.90 -5.69 -33.84
N PRO A 33 1.40 -5.13 -34.96
CA PRO A 33 2.14 -4.12 -35.73
C PRO A 33 2.51 -2.92 -34.80
N GLY A 34 3.78 -2.53 -34.84
CA GLY A 34 4.27 -1.40 -34.03
C GLY A 34 4.87 -1.75 -32.67
N HIS A 35 4.88 -3.02 -32.24
CA HIS A 35 5.53 -3.46 -31.00
C HIS A 35 6.69 -4.42 -31.29
N LEU A 36 7.69 -4.42 -30.41
CA LEU A 36 8.80 -5.38 -30.48
C LEU A 36 8.36 -6.72 -29.84
N PRO A 37 8.77 -7.87 -30.39
CA PRO A 37 8.55 -9.14 -29.70
C PRO A 37 9.27 -9.18 -28.35
N LEU A 38 8.69 -9.84 -27.34
CA LEU A 38 9.31 -9.99 -26.00
C LEU A 38 10.69 -10.66 -26.05
N GLN A 39 10.98 -11.45 -27.09
CA GLN A 39 12.29 -12.06 -27.31
C GLN A 39 13.41 -11.00 -27.35
N VAL A 40 13.14 -9.81 -27.90
CA VAL A 40 14.13 -8.73 -27.95
C VAL A 40 14.51 -8.25 -26.55
N PHE A 41 13.53 -8.15 -25.65
CA PHE A 41 13.76 -7.79 -24.24
C PHE A 41 14.44 -8.94 -23.48
N ALA A 42 14.07 -10.18 -23.74
CA ALA A 42 14.72 -11.37 -23.18
C ALA A 42 16.21 -11.43 -23.59
N ASP A 43 16.52 -11.08 -24.85
CA ASP A 43 17.89 -11.05 -25.34
C ASP A 43 18.75 -10.00 -24.61
N VAL A 44 18.18 -8.81 -24.29
CA VAL A 44 18.87 -7.78 -23.49
C VAL A 44 19.17 -8.26 -22.07
N LEU A 45 18.27 -9.07 -21.47
CA LEU A 45 18.46 -9.68 -20.15
C LEU A 45 19.37 -10.92 -20.18
N GLY A 46 19.75 -11.39 -21.37
CA GLY A 46 20.59 -12.57 -21.55
C GLY A 46 22.05 -12.35 -21.16
N ARG A 47 22.81 -13.43 -21.05
CA ARG A 47 24.25 -13.41 -20.76
C ARG A 47 25.13 -13.21 -21.99
N ASP A 48 24.58 -13.43 -23.17
CA ASP A 48 25.28 -13.20 -24.45
C ASP A 48 25.29 -11.70 -24.74
N GLU A 49 26.42 -11.06 -24.45
CA GLU A 49 26.59 -9.62 -24.61
C GLU A 49 26.41 -9.15 -26.04
N ALA A 50 26.91 -9.92 -27.03
CA ALA A 50 26.78 -9.55 -28.44
C ALA A 50 25.33 -9.55 -28.87
N LYS A 51 24.57 -10.59 -28.47
CA LYS A 51 23.15 -10.70 -28.73
C LYS A 51 22.34 -9.60 -28.04
N ALA A 52 22.68 -9.27 -26.79
CA ALA A 52 22.03 -8.20 -26.01
C ALA A 52 22.26 -6.82 -26.65
N LEU A 53 23.49 -6.52 -27.12
CA LEU A 53 23.80 -5.29 -27.82
C LEU A 53 23.06 -5.19 -29.17
N ALA A 54 22.98 -6.30 -29.92
CA ALA A 54 22.19 -6.35 -31.15
C ALA A 54 20.70 -6.10 -30.90
N ALA A 55 20.17 -6.63 -29.78
CA ALA A 55 18.78 -6.40 -29.36
C ALA A 55 18.54 -4.91 -29.03
N LEU A 56 19.42 -4.25 -28.27
CA LEU A 56 19.34 -2.81 -28.00
C LEU A 56 19.39 -1.97 -29.28
N LYS A 57 20.27 -2.32 -30.24
CA LYS A 57 20.31 -1.65 -31.54
C LYS A 57 19.00 -1.79 -32.30
N ARG A 58 18.39 -2.98 -32.28
CA ARG A 58 17.06 -3.21 -32.86
C ARG A 58 15.94 -2.44 -32.16
N MET A 59 16.06 -2.19 -30.83
CA MET A 59 15.13 -1.33 -30.11
C MET A 59 15.26 0.13 -30.50
N ALA A 60 16.49 0.59 -30.74
CA ALA A 60 16.80 1.99 -31.02
C ALA A 60 16.29 2.47 -32.39
N ASP A 61 16.21 1.57 -33.38
CA ASP A 61 15.86 1.93 -34.77
C ASP A 61 14.99 0.86 -35.46
N PRO A 62 13.72 1.16 -35.75
CA PRO A 62 12.99 2.36 -35.27
C PRO A 62 12.55 2.21 -33.80
N TRP A 63 12.66 3.30 -33.06
CA TRP A 63 12.16 3.34 -31.69
C TRP A 63 10.64 3.15 -31.63
N ARG A 64 10.18 2.34 -30.68
CA ARG A 64 8.77 2.16 -30.39
C ARG A 64 8.46 2.58 -28.98
N GLU A 65 7.60 3.56 -28.82
CA GLU A 65 7.30 4.18 -27.53
C GLU A 65 6.79 3.17 -26.48
N SER A 66 6.07 2.13 -26.93
CA SER A 66 5.63 1.03 -26.07
C SER A 66 6.76 0.23 -25.41
N SER A 67 8.00 0.35 -25.93
CA SER A 67 9.18 -0.30 -25.36
C SER A 67 9.73 0.44 -24.15
N THR A 68 9.40 1.73 -23.97
CA THR A 68 10.01 2.60 -22.95
C THR A 68 9.79 2.07 -21.55
N ALA A 69 8.55 1.76 -21.19
CA ALA A 69 8.20 1.25 -19.86
C ALA A 69 8.95 -0.04 -19.53
N LEU A 70 9.01 -0.97 -20.50
CA LEU A 70 9.68 -2.26 -20.36
C LEU A 70 11.19 -2.09 -20.18
N LEU A 71 11.79 -1.20 -20.98
CA LEU A 71 13.24 -0.96 -20.91
C LEU A 71 13.63 -0.28 -19.58
N ILE A 72 12.84 0.69 -19.09
CA ILE A 72 13.04 1.31 -17.76
C ILE A 72 12.96 0.26 -16.66
N GLU A 73 11.96 -0.62 -16.71
CA GLU A 73 11.70 -1.61 -15.67
C GLU A 73 12.82 -2.67 -15.56
N MET A 74 13.48 -3.00 -16.68
CA MET A 74 14.54 -4.01 -16.71
C MET A 74 15.93 -3.48 -16.37
N VAL A 75 16.16 -2.16 -16.30
CA VAL A 75 17.49 -1.55 -16.11
C VAL A 75 18.29 -2.20 -14.98
N TYR A 76 17.72 -2.38 -13.80
CA TYR A 76 18.41 -3.01 -12.68
C TYR A 76 18.59 -4.55 -12.80
N ARG A 77 18.15 -5.14 -13.91
CA ARG A 77 18.20 -6.58 -14.17
C ARG A 77 19.15 -6.96 -15.31
N ILE A 78 19.69 -5.96 -16.02
CA ILE A 78 20.65 -6.18 -17.10
C ILE A 78 21.99 -6.64 -16.52
N PRO A 79 22.49 -7.86 -16.86
CA PRO A 79 23.65 -8.44 -16.19
C PRO A 79 24.99 -7.87 -16.67
N SER A 80 25.11 -7.48 -17.95
CA SER A 80 26.33 -6.89 -18.50
C SER A 80 26.37 -5.39 -18.27
N GLN A 81 27.46 -4.88 -17.68
CA GLN A 81 27.67 -3.46 -17.46
C GLN A 81 27.66 -2.67 -18.78
N ARG A 82 28.26 -3.23 -19.85
CA ARG A 82 28.28 -2.58 -21.16
C ARG A 82 26.89 -2.45 -21.76
N VAL A 83 26.07 -3.51 -21.67
CA VAL A 83 24.68 -3.50 -22.10
C VAL A 83 23.85 -2.53 -21.27
N LEU A 84 24.05 -2.52 -19.96
CA LEU A 84 23.38 -1.59 -19.03
C LEU A 84 23.66 -0.12 -19.41
N LEU A 85 24.92 0.24 -19.63
CA LEU A 85 25.28 1.62 -20.02
C LEU A 85 24.65 2.04 -21.36
N GLN A 86 24.56 1.12 -22.32
CA GLN A 86 23.88 1.41 -23.59
C GLN A 86 22.37 1.50 -23.45
N ALA A 87 21.76 0.67 -22.60
CA ALA A 87 20.33 0.78 -22.27
C ALA A 87 20.00 2.11 -21.59
N ILE A 88 20.85 2.53 -20.63
CA ILE A 88 20.75 3.85 -19.98
C ILE A 88 20.84 4.97 -21.03
N ALA A 89 21.87 4.97 -21.87
CA ALA A 89 22.04 5.99 -22.90
C ALA A 89 20.84 6.03 -23.87
N LEU A 90 20.25 4.88 -24.19
CA LEU A 90 19.06 4.81 -25.02
C LEU A 90 17.86 5.44 -24.34
N ILE A 91 17.63 5.16 -23.05
CA ILE A 91 16.52 5.75 -22.29
C ILE A 91 16.74 7.26 -22.14
N GLU A 92 17.95 7.70 -21.79
CA GLU A 92 18.31 9.13 -21.70
C GLU A 92 18.02 9.87 -23.01
N LYS A 93 18.40 9.27 -24.16
CA LYS A 93 18.10 9.83 -25.49
C LYS A 93 16.59 9.98 -25.72
N GLN A 94 15.78 9.00 -25.27
CA GLN A 94 14.34 9.00 -25.51
C GLN A 94 13.57 9.90 -24.54
N THR A 95 14.06 10.04 -23.32
CA THR A 95 13.37 10.80 -22.26
C THR A 95 13.90 12.22 -22.09
N GLY A 96 15.14 12.48 -22.49
CA GLY A 96 15.87 13.73 -22.19
C GLY A 96 16.32 13.83 -20.73
N ILE A 97 16.24 12.75 -19.95
CA ILE A 97 16.50 12.75 -18.50
C ILE A 97 17.71 11.89 -18.19
N ALA A 98 18.69 12.46 -17.49
CA ALA A 98 19.88 11.75 -17.05
C ALA A 98 19.55 10.74 -15.92
N PHE A 99 20.20 9.57 -15.95
CA PHE A 99 19.95 8.48 -14.99
C PHE A 99 20.33 8.83 -13.56
N ASN A 100 21.48 9.42 -13.33
CA ASN A 100 22.02 9.81 -12.02
C ASN A 100 21.86 8.74 -10.91
N GLY A 101 21.79 7.45 -11.28
CA GLY A 101 21.61 6.33 -10.35
C GLY A 101 20.19 6.11 -9.83
N ASP A 102 19.18 6.82 -10.35
CA ASP A 102 17.79 6.72 -9.93
C ASP A 102 16.84 6.63 -11.13
N VAL A 103 16.00 5.61 -11.16
CA VAL A 103 14.99 5.42 -12.22
C VAL A 103 13.69 6.20 -11.97
N ASN A 104 13.48 6.76 -10.78
CA ASN A 104 12.24 7.47 -10.45
C ASN A 104 11.93 8.63 -11.39
N PRO A 105 12.90 9.49 -11.80
CA PRO A 105 12.65 10.54 -12.78
C PRO A 105 12.16 10.03 -14.15
N TRP A 106 12.62 8.85 -14.56
CA TRP A 106 12.13 8.23 -15.80
C TRP A 106 10.69 7.72 -15.67
N TYR A 107 10.32 7.17 -14.51
CA TYR A 107 8.94 6.80 -14.25
C TYR A 107 8.02 8.02 -14.15
N GLU A 108 8.47 9.12 -13.54
CA GLU A 108 7.73 10.39 -13.51
C GLU A 108 7.46 10.88 -14.94
N TRP A 109 8.49 10.90 -15.79
CA TRP A 109 8.34 11.24 -17.20
C TRP A 109 7.38 10.28 -17.94
N LEU A 110 7.52 8.97 -17.69
CA LEU A 110 6.67 7.95 -18.33
C LEU A 110 5.19 8.18 -18.04
N TRP A 111 4.87 8.58 -16.84
CA TRP A 111 3.49 8.73 -16.36
C TRP A 111 2.89 10.12 -16.52
N GLN A 112 3.66 11.13 -16.95
CA GLN A 112 3.16 12.50 -17.21
C GLN A 112 2.21 12.57 -18.41
N ALA A 113 2.28 11.62 -19.33
CA ALA A 113 1.43 11.56 -20.52
C ALA A 113 0.86 10.14 -20.70
N GLU A 114 -0.27 10.05 -21.41
CA GLU A 114 -0.76 8.74 -21.86
C GLU A 114 0.17 8.22 -22.96
N ARG A 115 0.93 7.19 -22.61
CA ARG A 115 1.86 6.51 -23.52
C ARG A 115 1.38 5.11 -23.83
N PRO A 116 1.68 4.58 -25.04
CA PRO A 116 1.32 3.22 -25.41
C PRO A 116 1.93 2.20 -24.45
N VAL A 117 1.08 1.34 -23.88
CA VAL A 117 1.52 0.18 -23.10
C VAL A 117 1.79 -0.97 -24.07
N HIS A 118 2.88 -1.71 -23.85
CA HIS A 118 3.18 -2.90 -24.64
C HIS A 118 2.06 -3.95 -24.48
N PRO A 119 1.51 -4.54 -25.54
CA PRO A 119 0.40 -5.49 -25.44
C PRO A 119 0.72 -6.73 -24.59
N ASP A 120 1.99 -7.09 -24.50
CA ASP A 120 2.48 -8.23 -23.73
C ASP A 120 3.16 -7.80 -22.43
N ALA A 121 2.81 -6.62 -21.87
CA ALA A 121 3.40 -6.10 -20.64
C ALA A 121 3.24 -7.05 -19.44
N ALA A 122 2.12 -7.78 -19.34
CA ALA A 122 1.93 -8.80 -18.30
C ALA A 122 2.94 -9.95 -18.46
N GLN A 123 3.07 -10.51 -19.66
CA GLN A 123 4.03 -11.57 -19.93
C GLN A 123 5.48 -11.11 -19.74
N PHE A 124 5.78 -9.85 -20.08
CA PHE A 124 7.08 -9.26 -19.78
C PHE A 124 7.37 -9.25 -18.27
N LYS A 125 6.40 -8.87 -17.44
CA LYS A 125 6.57 -8.92 -15.97
C LYS A 125 6.78 -10.35 -15.47
N SER A 126 6.06 -11.32 -16.01
CA SER A 126 6.29 -12.73 -15.72
C SER A 126 7.74 -13.13 -16.06
N LEU A 127 8.22 -12.79 -17.26
CA LEU A 127 9.60 -13.06 -17.70
C LEU A 127 10.64 -12.38 -16.79
N LEU A 128 10.43 -11.10 -16.47
CA LEU A 128 11.39 -10.29 -15.71
C LEU A 128 11.51 -10.74 -14.25
N TYR A 129 10.40 -11.13 -13.63
CA TYR A 129 10.33 -11.35 -12.19
C TYR A 129 10.35 -12.82 -11.76
N SER A 130 10.05 -13.79 -12.64
CA SER A 130 10.12 -15.21 -12.31
C SER A 130 11.51 -15.69 -11.85
N PRO A 131 12.64 -15.12 -12.33
CA PRO A 131 13.96 -15.48 -11.79
C PRO A 131 14.17 -15.06 -10.33
N ILE A 132 13.42 -14.10 -9.83
CA ILE A 132 13.47 -13.68 -8.42
C ILE A 132 12.62 -14.62 -7.57
N ASP A 133 11.39 -14.88 -8.02
CA ASP A 133 10.43 -15.77 -7.40
C ASP A 133 9.53 -16.36 -8.51
N PRO A 134 9.64 -17.67 -8.82
CA PRO A 134 8.82 -18.28 -9.86
C PRO A 134 7.32 -18.07 -9.68
N ARG A 135 6.85 -17.91 -8.44
CA ARG A 135 5.45 -17.66 -8.12
C ARG A 135 4.93 -16.31 -8.64
N PHE A 136 5.81 -15.39 -9.04
CA PHE A 136 5.39 -14.12 -9.63
C PHE A 136 4.74 -14.29 -11.00
N ALA A 137 5.08 -15.36 -11.75
CA ALA A 137 4.40 -15.68 -12.99
C ALA A 137 2.88 -15.82 -12.80
N GLU A 138 2.43 -16.42 -11.69
CA GLU A 138 1.02 -16.65 -11.39
C GLU A 138 0.17 -15.36 -11.37
N TYR A 139 0.78 -14.20 -11.16
CA TYR A 139 0.08 -12.90 -11.18
C TYR A 139 -0.16 -12.37 -12.59
N PHE A 140 0.74 -12.71 -13.53
CA PHE A 140 0.83 -12.07 -14.85
C PHE A 140 0.56 -13.00 -16.01
N ASP A 141 0.44 -14.32 -15.76
CA ASP A 141 0.19 -15.30 -16.83
C ASP A 141 -1.19 -15.12 -17.47
N GLY A 142 -1.29 -15.48 -18.76
CA GLY A 142 -2.57 -15.55 -19.45
C GLY A 142 -3.26 -14.21 -19.70
N LYS A 143 -2.55 -13.07 -19.70
CA LYS A 143 -3.12 -11.72 -19.89
C LYS A 143 -4.25 -11.42 -18.89
N PRO A 144 -3.97 -11.34 -17.62
CA PRO A 144 -4.98 -11.14 -16.59
C PRO A 144 -5.77 -9.86 -16.80
N ALA A 145 -7.07 -9.88 -16.47
CA ALA A 145 -7.87 -8.67 -16.43
C ALA A 145 -7.26 -7.67 -15.45
N SER A 146 -7.21 -6.39 -15.82
CA SER A 146 -6.61 -5.34 -15.01
C SER A 146 -7.47 -4.10 -15.00
N LEU A 147 -7.66 -3.50 -13.80
CA LEU A 147 -8.25 -2.17 -13.60
C LEU A 147 -7.19 -1.08 -13.47
N ILE A 148 -5.92 -1.46 -13.44
CA ILE A 148 -4.79 -0.57 -13.23
C ILE A 148 -3.77 -0.73 -14.37
N ARG A 149 -2.99 0.30 -14.61
CA ARG A 149 -1.92 0.25 -15.62
C ARG A 149 -0.80 -0.66 -15.14
N LEU A 150 -0.37 -1.59 -16.00
CA LEU A 150 0.67 -2.56 -15.65
C LEU A 150 2.05 -1.90 -15.46
N ASP A 151 2.34 -0.82 -16.19
CA ASP A 151 3.58 -0.05 -16.05
C ASP A 151 3.67 0.75 -14.73
N GLU A 152 2.55 0.94 -14.03
CA GLU A 152 2.51 1.53 -12.69
C GLU A 152 2.64 0.47 -11.57
N ILE A 153 2.63 -0.83 -11.91
CA ILE A 153 2.93 -1.90 -10.96
C ILE A 153 4.44 -2.09 -10.90
N ARG A 154 5.04 -1.81 -9.75
CA ARG A 154 6.49 -1.93 -9.53
C ARG A 154 6.82 -3.01 -8.51
N TRP A 155 7.93 -3.73 -8.74
CA TRP A 155 8.44 -4.65 -7.73
C TRP A 155 8.99 -3.90 -6.53
N GLY A 156 8.53 -4.28 -5.33
CA GLY A 156 8.90 -3.64 -4.05
C GLY A 156 10.23 -4.13 -3.45
N GLY A 157 11.02 -4.93 -4.19
CA GLY A 157 12.33 -5.41 -3.72
C GLY A 157 12.28 -6.69 -2.89
N VAL A 158 11.12 -7.32 -2.74
CA VAL A 158 10.93 -8.53 -1.91
C VAL A 158 10.18 -9.62 -2.68
N ARG A 159 10.39 -10.89 -2.31
CA ARG A 159 9.63 -12.02 -2.85
C ARG A 159 8.17 -12.01 -2.37
N ARG A 160 7.31 -12.83 -2.96
CA ARG A 160 5.97 -13.11 -2.41
C ARG A 160 6.09 -13.57 -0.96
N ASP A 161 5.34 -12.91 -0.06
CA ASP A 161 5.43 -13.10 1.40
C ASP A 161 6.86 -12.97 1.97
N GLY A 162 7.76 -12.28 1.26
CA GLY A 162 9.13 -11.98 1.71
C GLY A 162 9.17 -11.00 2.88
N ILE A 163 8.12 -10.20 3.04
CA ILE A 163 7.73 -9.56 4.29
C ILE A 163 6.65 -10.46 4.88
N PRO A 164 6.98 -11.34 5.86
CA PRO A 164 6.10 -12.41 6.27
C PRO A 164 4.89 -11.88 7.04
N PRO A 165 3.66 -12.10 6.56
CA PRO A 165 2.46 -11.75 7.32
C PRO A 165 2.38 -12.52 8.64
N LEU A 166 1.91 -11.87 9.69
CA LEU A 166 1.58 -12.54 10.95
C LEU A 166 0.21 -13.21 10.83
N ARG A 167 0.13 -14.48 11.20
CA ARG A 167 -1.13 -15.24 11.10
C ARG A 167 -1.53 -15.76 12.47
N ASN A 168 -2.72 -15.33 12.93
CA ASN A 168 -3.22 -15.57 14.29
C ASN A 168 -2.11 -15.35 15.34
N PRO A 169 -1.57 -14.11 15.39
CA PRO A 169 -0.39 -13.84 16.20
C PRO A 169 -0.71 -13.99 17.68
N LYS A 170 0.32 -14.33 18.45
CA LYS A 170 0.23 -14.42 19.91
C LYS A 170 -0.08 -13.04 20.49
N MET A 171 -1.11 -12.98 21.33
CA MET A 171 -1.49 -11.77 22.05
C MET A 171 -1.12 -11.89 23.53
N LEU A 172 -0.82 -10.76 24.16
CA LEU A 172 -0.50 -10.62 25.59
C LEU A 172 -1.55 -9.75 26.27
N ALA A 173 -1.75 -9.91 27.57
CA ALA A 173 -2.46 -8.91 28.33
C ALA A 173 -1.67 -7.59 28.37
N ALA A 174 -2.36 -6.44 28.45
CA ALA A 174 -1.72 -5.13 28.46
C ALA A 174 -0.63 -4.97 29.54
N LYS A 175 -0.84 -5.55 30.72
CA LYS A 175 0.12 -5.54 31.85
C LYS A 175 1.43 -6.25 31.54
N ASP A 176 1.44 -7.22 30.62
CA ASP A 176 2.58 -8.06 30.29
C ASP A 176 3.42 -7.46 29.13
N ALA A 177 2.90 -6.39 28.47
CA ALA A 177 3.59 -5.68 27.40
C ALA A 177 4.53 -4.59 27.95
N THR A 178 5.43 -4.95 28.86
CA THR A 178 6.32 -4.02 29.58
C THR A 178 7.37 -3.35 28.68
N TRP A 179 7.56 -3.85 27.46
CA TRP A 179 8.46 -3.33 26.44
C TRP A 179 7.86 -2.16 25.62
N LEU A 180 6.56 -1.90 25.74
CA LEU A 180 5.92 -0.74 25.10
C LEU A 180 6.04 0.50 25.99
N GLY A 181 6.62 1.55 25.41
CA GLY A 181 6.63 2.88 26.00
C GLY A 181 5.28 3.59 25.82
N ASP A 182 5.00 4.56 26.67
CA ASP A 182 3.75 5.34 26.66
C ASP A 182 3.46 6.00 25.30
N GLU A 183 4.50 6.51 24.64
CA GLU A 183 4.41 7.23 23.36
C GLU A 183 4.52 6.31 22.13
N ASP A 184 4.72 5.01 22.32
CA ASP A 184 4.76 4.06 21.20
C ASP A 184 3.44 4.05 20.45
N ILE A 185 3.52 4.10 19.13
CA ILE A 185 2.33 4.08 18.27
C ILE A 185 1.80 2.66 18.15
N VAL A 186 0.51 2.53 18.42
CA VAL A 186 -0.26 1.30 18.22
C VAL A 186 -1.44 1.55 17.31
N PHE A 187 -1.84 0.51 16.60
CA PHE A 187 -3.09 0.45 15.87
C PHE A 187 -4.12 -0.28 16.73
N GLY A 188 -5.04 0.49 17.28
CA GLY A 188 -6.09 -0.02 18.15
C GLY A 188 -7.29 -0.52 17.35
N VAL A 189 -7.77 -1.71 17.68
CA VAL A 189 -8.92 -2.36 17.07
C VAL A 189 -9.88 -2.75 18.17
N ALA A 190 -11.14 -2.37 18.04
CA ALA A 190 -12.22 -2.74 18.96
C ALA A 190 -13.43 -3.24 18.15
N VAL A 191 -13.73 -4.52 18.23
CA VAL A 191 -14.80 -5.17 17.49
C VAL A 191 -15.60 -6.05 18.46
N GLU A 192 -16.88 -5.72 18.66
CA GLU A 192 -17.82 -6.52 19.47
C GLU A 192 -17.28 -6.93 20.85
N GLY A 193 -16.53 -6.01 21.49
CA GLY A 193 -15.95 -6.23 22.83
C GLY A 193 -14.57 -6.89 22.83
N ASP A 194 -14.07 -7.41 21.70
CA ASP A 194 -12.69 -7.86 21.55
C ASP A 194 -11.82 -6.64 21.20
N VAL A 195 -10.90 -6.29 22.11
CA VAL A 195 -10.09 -5.08 22.03
C VAL A 195 -8.63 -5.46 21.95
N ARG A 196 -7.96 -5.02 20.89
CA ARG A 196 -6.56 -5.37 20.59
C ARG A 196 -5.72 -4.17 20.17
N ALA A 197 -4.44 -4.23 20.49
CA ALA A 197 -3.43 -3.27 20.04
C ALA A 197 -2.36 -3.98 19.20
N TYR A 198 -2.06 -3.43 18.05
CA TYR A 198 -1.02 -3.91 17.15
C TYR A 198 0.08 -2.85 17.04
N PRO A 199 1.23 -3.01 17.73
CA PRO A 199 2.29 -2.01 17.75
C PRO A 199 2.89 -1.77 16.35
N LYS A 200 3.00 -0.49 15.97
CA LYS A 200 3.57 -0.07 14.69
C LYS A 200 4.98 -0.63 14.48
N ARG A 201 5.81 -0.67 15.55
CA ARG A 201 7.18 -1.21 15.52
C ARG A 201 7.25 -2.67 15.05
N ILE A 202 6.22 -3.47 15.35
CA ILE A 202 6.11 -4.86 14.87
C ILE A 202 5.57 -4.87 13.44
N LEU A 203 4.47 -4.17 13.18
CA LEU A 203 3.85 -4.17 11.86
C LEU A 203 4.72 -3.53 10.78
N ALA A 204 5.66 -2.66 11.12
CA ALA A 204 6.63 -2.13 10.18
C ALA A 204 7.58 -3.22 9.59
N TRP A 205 7.70 -4.37 10.24
CA TRP A 205 8.46 -5.53 9.77
C TRP A 205 7.64 -6.59 9.05
N HIS A 206 6.32 -6.62 9.31
CA HIS A 206 5.43 -7.69 8.84
C HIS A 206 4.39 -7.19 7.83
N GLU A 207 4.03 -5.91 7.89
CA GLU A 207 3.13 -5.21 6.97
C GLU A 207 1.73 -5.83 6.81
N MET A 208 1.45 -6.93 7.46
CA MET A 208 0.13 -7.57 7.45
C MET A 208 0.00 -8.49 8.66
N PHE A 209 -1.17 -8.49 9.25
CA PHE A 209 -1.62 -9.57 10.11
C PHE A 209 -2.96 -10.11 9.62
N THR A 210 -3.23 -11.38 9.84
CA THR A 210 -4.56 -11.99 9.78
C THR A 210 -4.87 -12.55 11.14
N ASP A 211 -6.05 -12.26 11.66
CA ASP A 211 -6.40 -12.60 13.03
C ASP A 211 -7.91 -12.81 13.15
N LYS A 212 -8.31 -13.70 14.04
CA LYS A 212 -9.72 -13.86 14.39
C LYS A 212 -10.06 -12.94 15.56
N ILE A 213 -10.78 -11.85 15.26
CA ILE A 213 -11.19 -10.85 16.23
C ILE A 213 -12.69 -10.99 16.46
N ALA A 214 -13.10 -11.24 17.70
CA ALA A 214 -14.42 -11.73 18.04
C ALA A 214 -14.73 -13.03 17.25
N TRP A 215 -15.70 -13.01 16.37
CA TRP A 215 -16.06 -14.16 15.52
C TRP A 215 -15.67 -13.98 14.04
N ARG A 216 -15.02 -12.85 13.69
CA ARG A 216 -14.68 -12.48 12.31
C ARG A 216 -13.22 -12.75 11.99
N GLU A 217 -12.98 -13.27 10.79
CA GLU A 217 -11.63 -13.34 10.22
C GLU A 217 -11.28 -11.99 9.60
N MET A 218 -10.20 -11.39 10.06
CA MET A 218 -9.78 -10.06 9.68
C MET A 218 -8.37 -10.03 9.13
N ALA A 219 -8.08 -9.05 8.28
CA ALA A 219 -6.72 -8.70 7.87
C ALA A 219 -6.47 -7.21 8.14
N GLY A 220 -5.46 -6.93 8.95
CA GLY A 220 -4.88 -5.60 9.06
C GLY A 220 -3.71 -5.48 8.12
N VAL A 221 -3.77 -4.54 7.18
CA VAL A 221 -2.75 -4.36 6.15
C VAL A 221 -2.08 -3.01 6.34
N TYR A 222 -0.82 -3.05 6.73
CA TYR A 222 0.00 -1.86 6.94
C TYR A 222 0.92 -1.63 5.72
N CYS A 223 0.65 -0.57 4.98
CA CYS A 223 1.59 -0.06 3.97
C CYS A 223 2.61 0.85 4.67
N THR A 224 3.78 0.33 5.01
CA THR A 224 4.82 1.09 5.72
C THR A 224 5.23 2.33 4.95
N LEU A 225 5.37 2.24 3.62
CA LEU A 225 5.72 3.37 2.77
C LEU A 225 4.65 4.46 2.77
N CYS A 226 3.38 4.08 2.88
CA CYS A 226 2.24 5.00 2.81
C CYS A 226 1.76 5.47 4.18
N GLY A 227 2.33 4.94 5.28
CA GLY A 227 1.91 5.23 6.65
C GLY A 227 0.46 4.82 6.96
N ALA A 228 -0.12 3.91 6.19
CA ALA A 228 -1.53 3.57 6.25
C ALA A 228 -1.76 2.14 6.74
N LEU A 229 -2.55 1.96 7.79
CA LEU A 229 -3.13 0.66 8.16
C LEU A 229 -4.62 0.66 7.85
N VAL A 230 -5.07 -0.32 7.07
CA VAL A 230 -6.48 -0.57 6.81
C VAL A 230 -6.85 -1.95 7.34
N LEU A 231 -7.94 -2.01 8.09
CA LEU A 231 -8.47 -3.26 8.64
C LEU A 231 -9.66 -3.72 7.79
N TYR A 232 -9.66 -4.99 7.39
CA TYR A 232 -10.70 -5.59 6.57
C TYR A 232 -11.31 -6.82 7.24
N ASP A 233 -12.64 -6.94 7.17
CA ASP A 233 -13.27 -8.26 7.18
C ASP A 233 -12.91 -8.95 5.86
N VAL A 234 -12.29 -10.14 5.94
CA VAL A 234 -11.81 -10.83 4.73
C VAL A 234 -12.88 -11.65 4.04
N THR A 235 -14.13 -11.56 4.49
CA THR A 235 -15.27 -12.25 3.89
C THR A 235 -16.05 -11.30 2.97
N ALA A 236 -16.10 -11.62 1.70
CA ALA A 236 -16.91 -10.89 0.73
C ALA A 236 -17.75 -11.87 -0.10
N LYS A 237 -19.02 -11.56 -0.33
CA LYS A 237 -19.98 -12.40 -1.07
C LYS A 237 -20.00 -13.87 -0.61
N GLY A 238 -19.87 -14.10 0.69
CA GLY A 238 -19.87 -15.44 1.28
C GLY A 238 -18.58 -16.24 1.08
N VAL A 239 -17.53 -15.62 0.54
CA VAL A 239 -16.21 -16.24 0.36
C VAL A 239 -15.21 -15.56 1.28
N GLN A 240 -14.47 -16.35 2.04
CA GLN A 240 -13.34 -15.90 2.84
C GLN A 240 -12.07 -15.85 1.98
N HIS A 241 -11.45 -14.69 1.87
CA HIS A 241 -10.24 -14.46 1.08
C HIS A 241 -8.99 -14.53 1.96
N ALA A 242 -8.12 -15.51 1.69
CA ALA A 242 -6.83 -15.62 2.37
C ALA A 242 -5.81 -14.69 1.68
N LEU A 243 -5.54 -13.54 2.30
CA LEU A 243 -4.64 -12.53 1.75
C LEU A 243 -3.19 -12.74 2.15
N GLY A 244 -2.27 -12.28 1.28
CA GLY A 244 -0.83 -12.25 1.50
C GLY A 244 -0.17 -11.01 0.90
N THR A 245 1.15 -10.90 1.09
CA THR A 245 1.94 -9.77 0.57
C THR A 245 2.49 -10.13 -0.80
N SER A 246 2.07 -9.40 -1.85
CA SER A 246 2.40 -9.76 -3.23
C SER A 246 3.89 -9.57 -3.59
N GLY A 247 4.59 -8.66 -2.92
CA GLY A 247 5.91 -8.18 -3.31
C GLY A 247 5.88 -7.00 -4.30
N PHE A 248 4.69 -6.57 -4.72
CA PHE A 248 4.49 -5.48 -5.68
C PHE A 248 3.76 -4.29 -5.06
N LEU A 249 3.97 -3.14 -5.69
CA LEU A 249 3.35 -1.85 -5.38
C LEU A 249 2.60 -1.33 -6.61
N TYR A 250 1.53 -0.61 -6.39
CA TYR A 250 0.85 0.20 -7.39
C TYR A 250 0.83 1.65 -6.91
N ARG A 251 1.44 2.56 -7.69
CA ARG A 251 1.59 3.98 -7.28
C ARG A 251 2.13 4.11 -5.86
N SER A 252 3.21 3.39 -5.56
CA SER A 252 3.85 3.34 -4.25
C SER A 252 3.00 2.71 -3.11
N ASN A 253 1.75 2.37 -3.37
CA ASN A 253 0.90 1.66 -2.42
C ASN A 253 1.07 0.15 -2.57
N LYS A 254 1.13 -0.54 -1.44
CA LYS A 254 1.25 -2.00 -1.40
C LYS A 254 0.08 -2.69 -2.10
N LEU A 255 0.38 -3.74 -2.88
CA LEU A 255 -0.60 -4.68 -3.37
C LEU A 255 -0.61 -5.95 -2.51
N MET A 256 -1.78 -6.37 -2.10
CA MET A 256 -2.02 -7.70 -1.53
C MET A 256 -2.24 -8.71 -2.67
N TYR A 257 -2.26 -9.99 -2.35
CA TYR A 257 -2.74 -11.03 -3.27
C TYR A 257 -3.66 -12.00 -2.53
N ASP A 258 -4.60 -12.59 -3.25
CA ASP A 258 -5.46 -13.69 -2.79
C ASP A 258 -4.75 -15.02 -3.03
N GLN A 259 -4.63 -15.85 -1.97
CA GLN A 259 -3.87 -17.10 -2.05
C GLN A 259 -4.52 -18.16 -2.95
N ALA A 260 -5.84 -18.12 -3.12
CA ALA A 260 -6.55 -19.08 -3.95
C ALA A 260 -6.45 -18.74 -5.45
N THR A 261 -6.74 -17.48 -5.78
CA THR A 261 -6.89 -17.04 -7.18
C THR A 261 -5.66 -16.35 -7.75
N LYS A 262 -4.70 -16.00 -6.90
CA LYS A 262 -3.51 -15.16 -7.22
C LYS A 262 -3.86 -13.75 -7.72
N SER A 263 -5.13 -13.35 -7.65
CA SER A 263 -5.52 -11.98 -7.98
C SER A 263 -4.84 -10.99 -7.05
N MET A 264 -4.35 -9.86 -7.59
CA MET A 264 -3.81 -8.77 -6.77
C MET A 264 -4.91 -7.81 -6.34
N TRP A 265 -4.78 -7.27 -5.13
CA TRP A 265 -5.75 -6.41 -4.50
C TRP A 265 -5.13 -5.09 -4.04
N SER A 266 -5.85 -4.01 -4.18
CA SER A 266 -5.46 -2.71 -3.63
C SER A 266 -5.62 -2.71 -2.12
N THR A 267 -4.57 -2.33 -1.39
CA THR A 267 -4.61 -2.15 0.06
C THR A 267 -5.58 -1.06 0.51
N LEU A 268 -5.74 0.01 -0.28
CA LEU A 268 -6.57 1.15 0.12
C LEU A 268 -8.06 0.97 -0.21
N THR A 269 -8.39 0.09 -1.16
CA THR A 269 -9.79 -0.14 -1.55
C THR A 269 -10.34 -1.47 -1.10
N GLY A 270 -9.49 -2.46 -0.76
CA GLY A 270 -9.95 -3.81 -0.47
C GLY A 270 -10.59 -4.52 -1.66
N SER A 271 -10.23 -4.11 -2.90
CA SER A 271 -10.81 -4.65 -4.13
C SER A 271 -9.74 -5.29 -5.01
N PRO A 272 -10.08 -6.37 -5.78
CA PRO A 272 -9.19 -6.93 -6.78
C PRO A 272 -8.93 -5.93 -7.91
N VAL A 273 -7.65 -5.74 -8.27
CA VAL A 273 -7.22 -4.80 -9.32
C VAL A 273 -6.53 -5.49 -10.50
N LEU A 274 -6.07 -6.74 -10.31
CA LEU A 274 -5.44 -7.56 -11.35
C LEU A 274 -5.80 -9.03 -11.12
N GLY A 275 -6.15 -9.77 -12.18
CA GLY A 275 -6.38 -11.21 -12.13
C GLY A 275 -7.84 -11.62 -12.24
N ALA A 276 -8.14 -12.88 -11.87
CA ALA A 276 -9.43 -13.53 -12.11
C ALA A 276 -10.62 -12.92 -11.35
N LEU A 277 -10.36 -12.23 -10.24
CA LEU A 277 -11.40 -11.62 -9.41
C LEU A 277 -11.78 -10.19 -9.87
N VAL A 278 -11.09 -9.63 -10.83
CA VAL A 278 -11.40 -8.31 -11.40
C VAL A 278 -12.81 -8.30 -12.00
N ASN A 279 -13.56 -7.21 -11.79
CA ASN A 279 -14.93 -7.02 -12.27
C ASN A 279 -15.98 -8.03 -11.71
N LYS A 280 -15.65 -8.74 -10.62
CA LYS A 280 -16.61 -9.62 -9.93
C LYS A 280 -17.47 -8.88 -8.88
N GLY A 281 -17.32 -7.56 -8.76
CA GLY A 281 -18.02 -6.73 -7.77
C GLY A 281 -17.66 -7.12 -6.33
N ILE A 282 -16.39 -7.50 -6.10
CA ILE A 282 -15.87 -7.87 -4.79
C ILE A 282 -15.17 -6.65 -4.20
N GLU A 283 -15.55 -6.29 -2.99
CA GLU A 283 -14.89 -5.29 -2.16
C GLU A 283 -14.99 -5.77 -0.70
N LEU A 284 -13.86 -5.81 0.00
CA LEU A 284 -13.82 -6.15 1.42
C LEU A 284 -14.38 -5.00 2.24
N GLN A 285 -15.13 -5.31 3.27
CA GLN A 285 -15.61 -4.32 4.22
C GLN A 285 -14.41 -3.80 5.03
N SER A 286 -14.11 -2.50 4.89
CA SER A 286 -13.16 -1.85 5.79
C SER A 286 -13.81 -1.54 7.13
N LEU A 287 -13.09 -1.84 8.21
CA LEU A 287 -13.46 -1.56 9.57
C LEU A 287 -12.62 -0.38 10.09
N PHE A 288 -13.05 0.19 11.20
CA PHE A 288 -12.31 1.31 11.80
C PHE A 288 -11.10 0.79 12.58
N VAL A 289 -10.03 1.56 12.52
CA VAL A 289 -8.79 1.39 13.28
C VAL A 289 -8.39 2.74 13.86
N VAL A 290 -7.79 2.72 15.03
CA VAL A 290 -7.32 3.93 15.71
C VAL A 290 -5.80 3.92 15.74
N THR A 291 -5.17 4.86 15.03
CA THR A 291 -3.73 5.13 15.20
C THR A 291 -3.57 6.05 16.40
N THR A 292 -2.93 5.57 17.47
CA THR A 292 -2.86 6.24 18.77
C THR A 292 -1.57 5.90 19.52
N THR A 293 -1.27 6.58 20.61
CA THR A 293 -0.21 6.17 21.54
C THR A 293 -0.66 5.00 22.40
N TRP A 294 0.29 4.17 22.83
CA TRP A 294 0.01 3.06 23.75
C TRP A 294 -0.66 3.54 25.04
N LYS A 295 -0.18 4.65 25.60
CA LYS A 295 -0.74 5.26 26.81
C LYS A 295 -2.24 5.56 26.66
N GLU A 296 -2.63 6.23 25.55
CA GLU A 296 -4.03 6.60 25.31
C GLU A 296 -4.89 5.36 25.10
N TRP A 297 -4.41 4.39 24.29
CA TRP A 297 -5.17 3.18 24.02
C TRP A 297 -5.43 2.35 25.28
N ARG A 298 -4.40 2.06 26.08
CA ARG A 298 -4.59 1.27 27.31
C ARG A 298 -5.39 2.00 28.38
N SER A 299 -5.33 3.34 28.40
CA SER A 299 -6.14 4.15 29.30
C SER A 299 -7.64 4.01 29.01
N ARG A 300 -8.01 4.01 27.72
CA ARG A 300 -9.39 3.78 27.27
C ARG A 300 -9.82 2.33 27.40
N HIS A 301 -8.89 1.43 27.23
CA HIS A 301 -9.13 -0.02 27.13
C HIS A 301 -8.17 -0.78 28.05
N PRO A 302 -8.35 -0.73 29.39
CA PRO A 302 -7.42 -1.40 30.33
C PRO A 302 -7.34 -2.92 30.14
N GLY A 303 -8.40 -3.54 29.59
CA GLY A 303 -8.46 -4.97 29.27
C GLY A 303 -7.95 -5.34 27.88
N THR A 304 -7.35 -4.40 27.12
CA THR A 304 -6.87 -4.68 25.75
C THR A 304 -5.82 -5.77 25.73
N GLN A 305 -5.84 -6.57 24.69
CA GLN A 305 -4.74 -7.47 24.35
C GLN A 305 -3.74 -6.76 23.43
N VAL A 306 -2.50 -7.19 23.44
CA VAL A 306 -1.40 -6.60 22.67
C VAL A 306 -0.66 -7.66 21.89
N LEU A 307 -0.37 -7.41 20.63
CA LEU A 307 0.47 -8.27 19.80
C LEU A 307 1.86 -8.46 20.44
N SER A 308 2.24 -9.73 20.66
CA SER A 308 3.50 -10.12 21.31
C SER A 308 4.72 -9.86 20.41
N LEU A 309 5.89 -9.64 21.04
CA LEU A 309 7.20 -9.70 20.37
C LEU A 309 7.55 -11.14 19.89
N ASP A 310 6.92 -12.16 20.47
CA ASP A 310 7.06 -13.55 20.04
C ASP A 310 6.22 -13.80 18.79
N THR A 311 6.70 -13.27 17.67
CA THR A 311 6.06 -13.37 16.36
C THR A 311 6.44 -14.62 15.57
N GLY A 312 7.35 -15.45 16.08
CA GLY A 312 7.99 -16.55 15.35
C GLY A 312 9.09 -16.09 14.37
N HIS A 313 9.39 -14.79 14.32
CA HIS A 313 10.41 -14.23 13.44
C HIS A 313 11.47 -13.45 14.24
N ARG A 314 12.74 -13.56 13.80
CA ARG A 314 13.83 -12.77 14.39
C ARG A 314 13.92 -11.42 13.68
N ARG A 315 13.54 -10.36 14.37
CA ARG A 315 13.63 -8.97 13.91
C ARG A 315 14.04 -8.09 15.10
N ASP A 316 14.63 -6.94 14.78
CA ASP A 316 14.83 -5.89 15.76
C ASP A 316 13.56 -5.05 15.84
N TYR A 317 12.74 -5.31 16.86
CA TYR A 317 11.47 -4.63 17.09
C TYR A 317 11.61 -3.36 17.94
N ASP A 318 12.82 -2.85 18.16
CA ASP A 318 13.00 -1.58 18.87
C ASP A 318 12.35 -0.43 18.08
N GLU A 319 11.85 0.58 18.82
CA GLU A 319 11.13 1.69 18.23
C GLU A 319 12.02 2.47 17.25
N GLY A 320 11.44 2.82 16.11
CA GLY A 320 12.12 3.58 15.07
C GLY A 320 13.21 2.83 14.30
N VAL A 321 13.46 1.54 14.55
CA VAL A 321 14.48 0.77 13.80
C VAL A 321 14.01 0.47 12.38
N ALA A 322 12.78 -0.02 12.25
CA ALA A 322 12.22 -0.33 10.93
C ALA A 322 12.03 0.94 10.10
N TYR A 323 12.58 0.96 8.89
CA TYR A 323 12.44 2.09 7.94
C TYR A 323 12.96 3.45 8.47
N ARG A 324 13.89 3.48 9.42
CA ARG A 324 14.42 4.69 10.06
C ARG A 324 14.80 5.78 9.06
N GLU A 325 15.62 5.44 8.06
CA GLU A 325 16.09 6.40 7.05
C GLU A 325 14.94 6.89 6.14
N TYR A 326 13.95 6.03 5.88
CA TYR A 326 12.78 6.42 5.09
C TYR A 326 11.93 7.44 5.82
N PHE A 327 11.64 7.24 7.11
CA PHE A 327 10.84 8.17 7.89
C PHE A 327 11.57 9.46 8.27
N ALA A 328 12.91 9.47 8.23
CA ALA A 328 13.71 10.66 8.57
C ALA A 328 13.66 11.78 7.52
N THR A 329 13.15 11.51 6.32
CA THR A 329 13.10 12.49 5.21
C THR A 329 11.77 12.45 4.50
N ASP A 330 11.40 13.53 3.77
CA ASP A 330 10.21 13.56 2.91
C ASP A 330 10.39 12.83 1.56
N ARG A 331 11.61 12.34 1.27
CA ARG A 331 11.91 11.65 0.01
C ARG A 331 11.17 10.32 -0.10
N LEU A 332 10.58 10.07 -1.28
CA LEU A 332 9.91 8.81 -1.60
C LEU A 332 10.91 7.74 -2.05
N MET A 333 10.69 6.49 -1.64
CA MET A 333 11.45 5.34 -2.14
C MET A 333 11.02 4.97 -3.57
N PHE A 334 9.73 5.07 -3.86
CA PHE A 334 9.14 4.89 -5.17
C PHE A 334 8.31 6.12 -5.49
N THR A 335 8.53 6.68 -6.69
CA THR A 335 7.75 7.85 -7.14
C THR A 335 6.31 7.50 -7.51
N VAL A 336 5.49 8.51 -7.71
CA VAL A 336 4.08 8.41 -8.07
C VAL A 336 3.78 9.22 -9.34
N PRO A 337 2.72 8.87 -10.11
CA PRO A 337 2.45 9.51 -11.41
C PRO A 337 2.19 11.02 -11.36
N LYS A 338 1.56 11.49 -10.30
CA LYS A 338 1.19 12.90 -10.13
C LYS A 338 1.49 13.32 -8.70
N PRO A 339 2.75 13.71 -8.40
CA PRO A 339 3.07 14.31 -7.11
C PRO A 339 2.20 15.54 -6.84
N ASP A 340 1.76 15.72 -5.61
CA ASP A 340 0.93 16.84 -5.20
C ASP A 340 1.58 17.59 -4.03
N ASN A 341 1.88 18.86 -4.26
CA ASN A 341 2.64 19.70 -3.33
C ASN A 341 1.76 20.52 -2.38
N ARG A 342 0.45 20.26 -2.30
CA ARG A 342 -0.44 20.92 -1.34
C ARG A 342 -0.08 20.62 0.10
N LEU A 343 0.55 19.47 0.37
CA LEU A 343 1.18 19.08 1.62
C LEU A 343 2.54 18.41 1.33
N PRO A 344 3.47 18.34 2.30
CA PRO A 344 4.63 17.46 2.21
C PRO A 344 4.22 16.02 1.89
N ASN A 345 5.07 15.26 1.21
CA ASN A 345 4.74 13.89 0.80
C ASN A 345 4.28 13.03 1.98
N LYS A 346 5.02 13.06 3.08
CA LYS A 346 4.74 12.24 4.26
C LYS A 346 3.95 12.97 5.35
N ALA A 347 3.33 14.11 5.01
CA ALA A 347 2.35 14.71 5.90
C ALA A 347 1.21 13.74 6.15
N GLU A 348 0.86 13.53 7.42
CA GLU A 348 -0.24 12.64 7.78
C GLU A 348 -1.59 13.30 7.50
N VAL A 349 -2.50 12.51 6.96
CA VAL A 349 -3.89 12.87 6.76
C VAL A 349 -4.81 11.81 7.33
N LEU A 350 -5.98 12.21 7.77
CA LEU A 350 -7.10 11.30 8.01
C LEU A 350 -7.83 11.11 6.69
N ALA A 351 -7.85 9.88 6.22
CA ALA A 351 -8.37 9.47 4.93
C ALA A 351 -9.74 8.83 5.07
N LEU A 352 -10.71 9.35 4.30
CA LEU A 352 -12.08 8.84 4.23
C LEU A 352 -12.45 8.55 2.78
N ARG A 353 -13.19 7.49 2.55
CA ARG A 353 -13.79 7.19 1.25
C ARG A 353 -15.15 6.53 1.40
N THR A 354 -15.99 6.69 0.40
CA THR A 354 -17.18 5.87 0.25
C THR A 354 -16.82 4.51 -0.36
N THR A 355 -17.58 3.47 -0.01
CA THR A 355 -17.31 2.06 -0.35
C THR A 355 -17.63 1.68 -1.80
N ARG A 356 -17.80 2.62 -2.72
CA ARG A 356 -18.08 2.31 -4.13
C ARG A 356 -16.88 2.67 -5.00
N ALA A 357 -16.57 1.84 -5.98
CA ALA A 357 -15.60 2.16 -7.01
C ALA A 357 -15.93 3.52 -7.65
N GLY A 358 -14.98 4.46 -7.66
CA GLY A 358 -15.20 5.84 -8.09
C GLY A 358 -15.95 6.72 -7.09
N GLY A 359 -16.13 6.25 -5.84
CA GLY A 359 -16.78 7.03 -4.78
C GLY A 359 -15.96 8.23 -4.32
N ASP A 360 -16.63 9.13 -3.60
CA ASP A 360 -16.00 10.33 -3.05
C ASP A 360 -14.88 9.98 -2.07
N THR A 361 -13.82 10.76 -2.12
CA THR A 361 -12.66 10.65 -1.25
C THR A 361 -12.31 12.00 -0.62
N LEU A 362 -11.86 11.93 0.64
CA LEU A 362 -11.51 13.10 1.43
C LEU A 362 -10.25 12.80 2.23
N ALA A 363 -9.36 13.78 2.29
CA ALA A 363 -8.24 13.83 3.19
C ALA A 363 -8.36 15.06 4.11
N ILE A 364 -8.18 14.89 5.39
CA ILE A 364 -8.13 15.98 6.35
C ILE A 364 -6.73 15.97 6.98
N ALA A 365 -6.02 17.11 6.88
CA ALA A 365 -4.67 17.21 7.41
C ALA A 365 -4.64 16.94 8.94
N ALA A 366 -3.70 16.12 9.40
CA ALA A 366 -3.58 15.79 10.80
C ALA A 366 -3.30 17.01 11.67
N ASP A 367 -2.55 17.97 11.15
CA ASP A 367 -2.26 19.25 11.85
C ASP A 367 -3.51 20.09 12.08
N LEU A 368 -4.47 20.08 11.14
CA LEU A 368 -5.77 20.72 11.36
C LEU A 368 -6.51 20.02 12.50
N LEU A 369 -6.58 18.70 12.47
CA LEU A 369 -7.26 17.89 13.48
C LEU A 369 -6.64 18.04 14.87
N ALA A 370 -5.32 18.23 14.95
CA ALA A 370 -4.64 18.51 16.22
C ALA A 370 -5.02 19.87 16.81
N ARG A 371 -5.22 20.88 15.95
CA ARG A 371 -5.66 22.22 16.38
C ARG A 371 -7.16 22.31 16.67
N GLN A 372 -7.97 21.52 15.96
CA GLN A 372 -9.43 21.50 16.06
C GLN A 372 -9.91 20.09 16.44
N PRO A 373 -10.11 19.82 17.76
CA PRO A 373 -10.48 18.48 18.22
C PRO A 373 -11.86 18.00 17.78
N VAL A 374 -12.72 18.90 17.32
CA VAL A 374 -14.06 18.59 16.76
C VAL A 374 -14.14 19.23 15.39
N VAL A 375 -14.15 18.40 14.34
CA VAL A 375 -14.24 18.86 12.96
C VAL A 375 -15.46 18.23 12.31
N ALA A 376 -16.42 19.07 11.87
CA ALA A 376 -17.56 18.62 11.09
C ALA A 376 -17.23 18.66 9.59
N GLY A 377 -17.83 17.74 8.84
CA GLY A 377 -17.70 17.67 7.39
C GLY A 377 -18.80 16.86 6.75
N SER A 378 -18.75 16.76 5.42
CA SER A 378 -19.64 15.87 4.67
C SER A 378 -18.89 15.12 3.56
N LEU A 379 -19.28 13.88 3.30
CA LEU A 379 -18.76 13.03 2.24
C LEU A 379 -19.92 12.31 1.55
N ALA A 380 -20.06 12.49 0.24
CA ALA A 380 -21.16 11.90 -0.55
C ALA A 380 -22.56 12.18 0.03
N GLY A 381 -22.77 13.38 0.57
CA GLY A 381 -24.06 13.80 1.13
C GLY A 381 -24.34 13.28 2.54
N THR A 382 -23.42 12.57 3.18
CA THR A 382 -23.50 12.14 4.57
C THR A 382 -22.65 13.05 5.45
N ASP A 383 -23.25 13.66 6.47
CA ASP A 383 -22.53 14.49 7.42
C ASP A 383 -21.79 13.61 8.42
N PHE A 384 -20.60 14.04 8.80
CA PHE A 384 -19.78 13.37 9.80
C PHE A 384 -19.15 14.37 10.78
N VAL A 385 -18.71 13.85 11.92
CA VAL A 385 -17.86 14.54 12.86
C VAL A 385 -16.58 13.74 13.09
N VAL A 386 -15.43 14.42 13.08
CA VAL A 386 -14.16 13.88 13.53
C VAL A 386 -13.90 14.35 14.95
N LEU A 387 -13.65 13.41 15.86
CA LEU A 387 -13.21 13.65 17.21
C LEU A 387 -11.74 13.28 17.32
N THR A 388 -10.88 14.26 17.71
CA THR A 388 -9.44 14.07 17.88
C THR A 388 -9.07 14.15 19.35
N ASP A 389 -8.52 13.06 19.91
CA ASP A 389 -8.16 12.99 21.33
C ASP A 389 -6.82 13.65 21.66
N ALA A 390 -6.38 13.55 22.91
CA ALA A 390 -5.16 14.18 23.37
C ALA A 390 -3.88 13.62 22.74
N SER A 391 -3.91 12.37 22.25
CA SER A 391 -2.80 11.74 21.52
C SER A 391 -2.78 12.10 20.03
N GLY A 392 -3.78 12.85 19.56
CA GLY A 392 -4.00 13.13 18.14
C GLY A 392 -4.76 12.02 17.39
N ALA A 393 -5.23 10.99 18.06
CA ALA A 393 -5.99 9.92 17.45
C ALA A 393 -7.39 10.36 17.03
N ASN A 394 -7.85 9.87 15.90
CA ASN A 394 -9.08 10.31 15.26
C ASN A 394 -10.16 9.23 15.29
N ARG A 395 -11.39 9.68 15.53
CA ARG A 395 -12.60 8.88 15.44
C ARG A 395 -13.63 9.62 14.61
N VAL A 396 -14.20 8.96 13.61
CA VAL A 396 -15.19 9.56 12.71
C VAL A 396 -16.53 8.94 12.96
N TYR A 397 -17.56 9.76 13.17
CA TYR A 397 -18.91 9.28 13.39
C TYR A 397 -19.88 9.97 12.42
N ASP A 398 -20.96 9.29 12.09
CA ASP A 398 -22.12 9.90 11.46
C ASP A 398 -22.59 11.10 12.31
N ALA A 399 -22.86 12.21 11.67
CA ALA A 399 -23.40 13.41 12.31
C ALA A 399 -24.65 13.95 11.61
N THR A 400 -25.34 13.10 10.83
CA THR A 400 -26.51 13.52 10.07
C THR A 400 -27.57 14.10 10.98
N GLY A 401 -27.89 15.39 10.75
CA GLY A 401 -28.88 16.12 11.54
C GLY A 401 -28.42 16.55 12.94
N VAL A 402 -27.13 16.38 13.28
CA VAL A 402 -26.57 16.76 14.59
C VAL A 402 -25.26 17.55 14.39
N ARG A 403 -25.15 18.68 15.03
CA ARG A 403 -23.91 19.46 15.11
C ARG A 403 -23.28 19.28 16.48
N PHE A 404 -22.00 18.88 16.51
CA PHE A 404 -21.21 18.74 17.73
C PHE A 404 -20.28 19.94 17.89
N ASP A 405 -20.20 20.51 19.11
CA ASP A 405 -19.48 21.77 19.36
C ASP A 405 -18.25 21.56 20.27
N SER A 406 -18.30 20.62 21.21
CA SER A 406 -17.20 20.40 22.15
C SER A 406 -17.09 18.96 22.59
N TRP A 407 -15.86 18.51 22.85
CA TRP A 407 -15.53 17.17 23.30
C TRP A 407 -14.52 17.20 24.46
N ASP A 408 -14.74 16.37 25.47
CA ASP A 408 -13.85 16.23 26.63
C ASP A 408 -12.54 15.50 26.30
N LYS A 409 -12.37 15.06 25.05
CA LYS A 409 -11.27 14.27 24.51
C LYS A 409 -11.20 12.85 25.07
N LEU A 410 -12.20 12.39 25.79
CA LEU A 410 -12.22 11.05 26.39
C LEU A 410 -13.53 10.29 26.11
N SER A 411 -14.62 10.66 26.71
CA SER A 411 -15.83 9.82 26.77
C SER A 411 -17.12 10.54 26.44
N SER A 412 -17.11 11.88 26.31
CA SER A 412 -18.33 12.62 26.04
C SER A 412 -18.15 13.80 25.09
N VAL A 413 -19.07 13.95 24.16
CA VAL A 413 -19.16 15.05 23.21
C VAL A 413 -20.50 15.76 23.38
N ARG A 414 -20.50 17.10 23.31
CA ARG A 414 -21.71 17.93 23.45
C ARG A 414 -22.13 18.43 22.08
N ASP A 415 -23.43 18.29 21.79
CA ASP A 415 -24.03 18.88 20.60
C ASP A 415 -24.46 20.34 20.79
N SER A 416 -24.87 20.99 19.71
CA SER A 416 -25.28 22.40 19.68
C SER A 416 -26.56 22.70 20.48
N THR A 417 -27.32 21.69 20.89
CA THR A 417 -28.47 21.82 21.77
C THR A 417 -28.09 21.72 23.25
N GLY A 418 -26.82 21.40 23.55
CA GLY A 418 -26.30 21.19 24.89
C GLY A 418 -26.40 19.73 25.38
N ALA A 419 -26.95 18.82 24.59
CA ALA A 419 -27.02 17.41 24.97
C ALA A 419 -25.63 16.75 24.97
N VAL A 420 -25.35 15.95 25.99
CA VAL A 420 -24.08 15.24 26.17
C VAL A 420 -24.22 13.80 25.67
N TRP A 421 -23.48 13.48 24.63
CA TRP A 421 -23.45 12.16 24.03
C TRP A 421 -22.26 11.35 24.58
N LYS A 422 -22.50 10.08 24.88
CA LYS A 422 -21.44 9.14 25.20
C LYS A 422 -20.67 8.76 23.94
N VAL A 423 -19.35 8.74 24.04
CA VAL A 423 -18.44 8.34 22.96
C VAL A 423 -17.87 6.97 23.28
N ASP A 424 -18.03 6.02 22.34
CA ASP A 424 -17.32 4.74 22.37
C ASP A 424 -16.75 4.39 20.99
N GLU A 425 -16.04 3.25 20.89
CA GLU A 425 -15.35 2.92 19.63
C GLU A 425 -16.31 2.54 18.49
N ALA A 426 -17.54 2.18 18.78
CA ALA A 426 -18.52 1.78 17.76
C ALA A 426 -19.49 2.92 17.39
N GLN A 427 -19.80 3.81 18.33
CA GLN A 427 -20.89 4.77 18.15
C GLN A 427 -20.85 5.93 19.14
N LEU A 428 -21.60 6.99 18.83
CA LEU A 428 -22.06 8.00 19.80
C LEU A 428 -23.47 7.64 20.24
N THR A 429 -23.77 7.82 21.53
CA THR A 429 -25.12 7.57 22.10
C THR A 429 -25.60 8.78 22.85
N SER A 430 -26.77 9.33 22.46
CA SER A 430 -27.39 10.48 23.12
C SER A 430 -28.07 10.09 24.44
N PRO A 431 -28.41 11.05 25.31
CA PRO A 431 -29.23 10.78 26.51
C PRO A 431 -30.60 10.20 26.18
N SER A 432 -31.14 10.48 25.01
CA SER A 432 -32.44 9.92 24.56
C SER A 432 -32.34 8.54 23.91
N GLY A 433 -31.11 7.97 23.81
CA GLY A 433 -30.87 6.69 23.17
C GLY A 433 -30.63 6.74 21.65
N ALA A 434 -30.60 7.94 21.04
CA ALA A 434 -30.27 8.03 19.62
C ALA A 434 -28.79 7.66 19.39
N VAL A 435 -28.51 6.96 18.29
CA VAL A 435 -27.19 6.43 17.96
C VAL A 435 -26.64 7.06 16.69
N ARG A 436 -25.34 7.34 16.68
CA ARG A 436 -24.55 7.72 15.49
C ARG A 436 -23.38 6.77 15.34
N LEU A 437 -23.39 5.99 14.26
CA LEU A 437 -22.41 4.92 14.04
C LEU A 437 -21.04 5.47 13.67
N ARG A 438 -20.00 4.73 14.06
CA ARG A 438 -18.63 4.96 13.61
C ARG A 438 -18.50 4.77 12.10
N GLN A 439 -17.75 5.62 11.45
CA GLN A 439 -17.40 5.51 10.03
C GLN A 439 -15.94 5.04 9.86
N SER A 440 -15.69 4.27 8.80
CA SER A 440 -14.33 3.82 8.48
C SER A 440 -13.48 4.99 8.01
N ALA A 441 -12.34 5.15 8.65
CA ALA A 441 -11.30 6.11 8.30
C ALA A 441 -9.97 5.58 8.81
N HIS A 442 -8.87 6.01 8.19
CA HIS A 442 -7.52 5.62 8.62
C HIS A 442 -6.52 6.74 8.39
N ARG A 443 -5.40 6.72 9.09
CA ARG A 443 -4.28 7.62 8.82
C ARG A 443 -3.53 7.13 7.59
N ALA A 444 -3.03 8.05 6.79
CA ALA A 444 -2.16 7.78 5.64
C ALA A 444 -1.20 8.95 5.42
N PHE A 445 -0.09 8.74 4.72
CA PHE A 445 0.71 9.82 4.17
C PHE A 445 0.02 10.40 2.94
N TRP A 446 0.10 11.72 2.80
CA TRP A 446 -0.56 12.48 1.74
C TRP A 446 -0.24 11.94 0.34
N PHE A 447 1.05 11.70 0.03
CA PHE A 447 1.43 11.22 -1.29
C PHE A 447 0.77 9.90 -1.66
N GLY A 448 0.70 8.94 -0.71
CA GLY A 448 0.12 7.62 -0.95
C GLY A 448 -1.38 7.67 -1.17
N TRP A 449 -2.07 8.50 -0.39
CA TRP A 449 -3.51 8.72 -0.55
C TRP A 449 -3.84 9.42 -1.86
N HIS A 450 -3.16 10.55 -2.17
CA HIS A 450 -3.37 11.30 -3.39
C HIS A 450 -3.01 10.49 -4.64
N ALA A 451 -1.95 9.70 -4.61
CA ALA A 451 -1.57 8.85 -5.74
C ALA A 451 -2.65 7.80 -6.09
N ALA A 452 -3.32 7.25 -5.06
CA ALA A 452 -4.43 6.32 -5.26
C ALA A 452 -5.71 7.04 -5.69
N PHE A 453 -5.94 8.24 -5.18
CA PHE A 453 -7.16 9.04 -5.39
C PHE A 453 -6.84 10.49 -5.79
N PRO A 454 -6.41 10.73 -7.05
CA PRO A 454 -5.98 12.08 -7.48
C PRO A 454 -7.09 13.14 -7.41
N GLY A 455 -8.36 12.71 -7.43
CA GLY A 455 -9.53 13.60 -7.28
C GLY A 455 -9.92 13.87 -5.83
N THR A 456 -9.13 13.40 -4.84
CA THR A 456 -9.48 13.56 -3.43
C THR A 456 -9.56 15.03 -3.01
N ARG A 457 -10.61 15.34 -2.28
CA ARG A 457 -10.74 16.66 -1.63
C ARG A 457 -9.78 16.72 -0.43
N LEU A 458 -9.10 17.84 -0.25
CA LEU A 458 -8.20 18.10 0.86
C LEU A 458 -8.72 19.23 1.72
N VAL A 459 -8.80 19.00 3.05
CA VAL A 459 -9.08 19.98 4.09
C VAL A 459 -7.83 20.14 4.97
N LYS A 460 -7.31 21.40 5.11
CA LYS A 460 -6.07 21.69 5.83
C LYS A 460 -6.11 23.03 6.54
#